data_d08c77571744987fe777d0f022b0bd09
#
_entry.id   d08c77571744987fe777d0f022b0bd09
#
_cell.length_a   1.000
_cell.length_b   1.000
_cell.length_c   1.000
_cell.angle_alpha   90.00
_cell.angle_beta   90.00
_cell.angle_gamma   90.00
#
_symmetry.space_group_name_H-M   'P 1'
#
loop_
_entity.id
_entity.type
_entity.pdbx_description
1 polymer ?
#
loop_
_entity_poly.entity_id
_entity_poly.type
_entity_poly.pdbx_seq_one_letter_code
_entity_poly.pdbx_strand_id
1 'polypeptide(L)'
;QGLIDSIDDPVTKYLDDFKGTGYEGVPIKDLLQMSSGIKFNEDYADYNSDINRFGRTISFGTPMRDFAKSLENEKEPGTYHHYVSIDTQMLAMVLQEVTGKSVTESLQEHIWNKIGMQDDAYYMVDDSGMEVALGGLNATLRDYAKFGLLYLNRGDWNGEQVVPAEWVDASHATDEDHLVPGDNPNSSSVWGYGYQWWVPGFPSTEYTASGVYNQYIF
;
A
#
# COMPACT_ATOMS: atom_id res chain seq x y z
N GLN A 1 6.72 -10.15 12.93
CA GLN A 1 7.14 -11.53 12.60
C GLN A 1 8.65 -11.65 12.41
N GLY A 2 9.38 -10.52 12.19
CA GLY A 2 10.84 -10.53 12.01
C GLY A 2 11.31 -11.16 10.68
N LEU A 3 10.46 -11.13 9.65
CA LEU A 3 10.79 -11.66 8.32
C LEU A 3 11.45 -10.60 7.42
N ILE A 4 11.25 -9.33 7.74
CA ILE A 4 11.91 -8.18 7.12
C ILE A 4 12.82 -7.60 8.19
N ASP A 5 14.11 -7.40 7.88
CA ASP A 5 15.09 -6.92 8.86
C ASP A 5 14.89 -5.43 9.16
N SER A 6 14.62 -4.62 8.13
CA SER A 6 14.30 -3.19 8.21
C SER A 6 13.39 -2.76 7.07
N ILE A 7 12.53 -1.77 7.32
CA ILE A 7 11.78 -1.09 6.24
C ILE A 7 12.69 -0.21 5.37
N ASP A 8 13.89 0.11 5.82
CA ASP A 8 14.91 0.81 5.04
C ASP A 8 15.65 -0.11 4.06
N ASP A 9 15.42 -1.42 4.13
CA ASP A 9 15.97 -2.34 3.15
C ASP A 9 15.40 -2.11 1.76
N PRO A 10 16.23 -2.19 0.70
CA PRO A 10 15.74 -2.11 -0.66
C PRO A 10 14.87 -3.33 -0.99
N VAL A 11 13.81 -3.12 -1.77
CA VAL A 11 12.90 -4.22 -2.18
C VAL A 11 13.66 -5.36 -2.88
N THR A 12 14.74 -5.05 -3.57
CA THR A 12 15.58 -6.04 -4.27
C THR A 12 16.39 -6.94 -3.35
N LYS A 13 16.42 -6.69 -2.04
CA LYS A 13 16.90 -7.64 -1.04
C LYS A 13 15.98 -8.86 -0.93
N TYR A 14 14.68 -8.66 -1.16
CA TYR A 14 13.66 -9.69 -1.05
C TYR A 14 13.13 -10.15 -2.42
N LEU A 15 13.09 -9.24 -3.40
CA LEU A 15 12.64 -9.49 -4.77
C LEU A 15 13.83 -9.39 -5.74
N ASP A 16 14.63 -10.45 -5.81
CA ASP A 16 15.90 -10.49 -6.58
C ASP A 16 15.69 -10.21 -8.09
N ASP A 17 14.55 -10.60 -8.62
CA ASP A 17 14.17 -10.43 -10.02
C ASP A 17 13.73 -9.01 -10.40
N PHE A 18 13.73 -8.08 -9.44
CA PHE A 18 13.54 -6.64 -9.69
C PHE A 18 14.87 -5.87 -9.82
N LYS A 19 16.01 -6.54 -9.73
CA LYS A 19 17.30 -5.93 -10.08
C LYS A 19 17.33 -5.53 -11.56
N GLY A 20 17.83 -4.35 -11.85
CA GLY A 20 17.84 -3.76 -13.19
C GLY A 20 16.51 -3.14 -13.61
N THR A 21 15.51 -3.05 -12.73
CA THR A 21 14.23 -2.36 -12.99
C THR A 21 14.19 -1.00 -12.30
N GLY A 22 13.11 -0.21 -12.52
CA GLY A 22 12.91 1.06 -11.83
C GLY A 22 12.80 0.93 -10.30
N TYR A 23 12.51 -0.25 -9.78
CA TYR A 23 12.45 -0.54 -8.35
C TYR A 23 13.79 -0.94 -7.72
N GLU A 24 14.88 -1.02 -8.50
CA GLU A 24 16.18 -1.35 -7.93
C GLU A 24 16.62 -0.28 -6.92
N GLY A 25 16.95 -0.72 -5.72
CA GLY A 25 17.41 0.17 -4.65
C GLY A 25 16.32 0.94 -3.92
N VAL A 26 15.05 0.84 -4.32
CA VAL A 26 13.92 1.50 -3.63
C VAL A 26 13.70 0.84 -2.26
N PRO A 27 13.74 1.60 -1.14
CA PRO A 27 13.43 1.09 0.19
C PRO A 27 11.95 0.69 0.33
N ILE A 28 11.66 -0.31 1.16
CA ILE A 28 10.28 -0.67 1.52
C ILE A 28 9.54 0.52 2.15
N LYS A 29 10.23 1.32 2.96
CA LYS A 29 9.68 2.55 3.56
C LYS A 29 9.12 3.50 2.50
N ASP A 30 9.83 3.69 1.40
CA ASP A 30 9.42 4.62 0.35
C ASP A 30 8.21 4.11 -0.46
N LEU A 31 8.03 2.78 -0.55
CA LEU A 31 6.78 2.21 -1.06
C LEU A 31 5.61 2.46 -0.10
N LEU A 32 5.83 2.28 1.22
CA LEU A 32 4.81 2.56 2.25
C LEU A 32 4.37 4.03 2.20
N GLN A 33 5.29 4.94 1.91
CA GLN A 33 5.10 6.40 1.89
C GLN A 33 4.70 6.96 0.53
N MET A 34 4.49 6.12 -0.50
CA MET A 34 4.22 6.59 -1.87
C MET A 34 5.27 7.60 -2.35
N SER A 35 6.53 7.29 -2.11
CA SER A 35 7.70 8.10 -2.48
C SER A 35 8.80 7.30 -3.18
N SER A 36 8.42 6.22 -3.86
CA SER A 36 9.33 5.34 -4.60
C SER A 36 10.10 6.02 -5.72
N GLY A 37 9.62 7.17 -6.19
CA GLY A 37 10.18 7.86 -7.36
C GLY A 37 9.80 7.23 -8.70
N ILE A 38 8.96 6.22 -8.71
CA ILE A 38 8.48 5.56 -9.93
C ILE A 38 7.60 6.53 -10.73
N LYS A 39 7.86 6.60 -12.03
CA LYS A 39 7.02 7.32 -12.98
C LYS A 39 5.72 6.56 -13.20
N PHE A 40 4.61 7.17 -12.80
CA PHE A 40 3.30 6.55 -12.89
C PHE A 40 2.19 7.58 -13.08
N ASN A 41 1.31 7.36 -14.05
CA ASN A 41 0.15 8.20 -14.30
C ASN A 41 -1.11 7.56 -13.71
N GLU A 42 -1.65 8.18 -12.65
CA GLU A 42 -2.89 7.76 -11.95
C GLU A 42 -4.17 8.35 -12.57
N ASP A 43 -4.12 9.02 -13.73
CA ASP A 43 -5.32 9.61 -14.32
C ASP A 43 -6.29 8.54 -14.83
N TYR A 44 -7.32 8.27 -14.07
CA TYR A 44 -8.38 7.31 -14.41
C TYR A 44 -9.22 7.72 -15.63
N ALA A 45 -9.18 9.01 -16.03
CA ALA A 45 -9.89 9.49 -17.21
C ALA A 45 -9.07 9.33 -18.50
N ASP A 46 -7.75 9.21 -18.40
CA ASP A 46 -6.88 8.94 -19.55
C ASP A 46 -6.79 7.44 -19.83
N TYR A 47 -7.32 7.00 -20.97
CA TYR A 47 -7.25 5.60 -21.40
C TYR A 47 -5.82 5.06 -21.46
N ASN A 48 -4.82 5.90 -21.74
CA ASN A 48 -3.41 5.52 -21.87
C ASN A 48 -2.60 5.69 -20.57
N SER A 49 -3.21 6.16 -19.49
CA SER A 49 -2.55 6.24 -18.18
C SER A 49 -2.02 4.88 -17.72
N ASP A 50 -1.06 4.89 -16.82
CA ASP A 50 -0.45 3.66 -16.32
C ASP A 50 -1.44 2.83 -15.50
N ILE A 51 -2.31 3.47 -14.70
CA ILE A 51 -3.34 2.74 -13.95
C ILE A 51 -4.34 2.05 -14.89
N ASN A 52 -4.75 2.68 -15.98
CA ASN A 52 -5.63 2.04 -16.96
C ASN A 52 -4.90 0.98 -17.81
N ARG A 53 -3.61 1.16 -18.10
CA ARG A 53 -2.76 0.12 -18.71
C ARG A 53 -2.65 -1.08 -17.80
N PHE A 54 -2.40 -0.86 -16.50
CA PHE A 54 -2.39 -1.92 -15.48
C PHE A 54 -3.70 -2.71 -15.45
N GLY A 55 -4.85 -2.04 -15.39
CA GLY A 55 -6.16 -2.69 -15.43
C GLY A 55 -6.37 -3.58 -16.68
N ARG A 56 -5.91 -3.10 -17.85
CA ARG A 56 -5.93 -3.92 -19.10
C ARG A 56 -4.96 -5.09 -19.02
N THR A 57 -3.79 -4.91 -18.42
CA THR A 57 -2.79 -5.98 -18.22
C THR A 57 -3.40 -7.17 -17.53
N ILE A 58 -4.13 -6.97 -16.43
CA ILE A 58 -4.86 -8.02 -15.71
C ILE A 58 -5.93 -8.65 -16.62
N SER A 59 -6.69 -7.83 -17.35
CA SER A 59 -7.78 -8.30 -18.22
C SER A 59 -7.30 -9.15 -19.39
N PHE A 60 -6.05 -9.00 -19.82
CA PHE A 60 -5.45 -9.73 -20.95
C PHE A 60 -4.44 -10.78 -20.53
N GLY A 61 -4.36 -11.11 -19.23
CA GLY A 61 -3.59 -12.23 -18.73
C GLY A 61 -2.08 -12.00 -18.61
N THR A 62 -1.61 -10.74 -18.63
CA THR A 62 -0.22 -10.46 -18.31
C THR A 62 -0.05 -10.36 -16.79
N PRO A 63 0.91 -11.07 -16.17
CA PRO A 63 1.14 -11.00 -14.74
C PRO A 63 1.43 -9.57 -14.27
N MET A 64 0.86 -9.16 -13.13
CA MET A 64 1.10 -7.85 -12.53
C MET A 64 2.59 -7.62 -12.24
N ARG A 65 3.32 -8.67 -11.92
CA ARG A 65 4.77 -8.65 -11.70
C ARG A 65 5.55 -8.17 -12.94
N ASP A 66 5.15 -8.60 -14.12
CA ASP A 66 5.79 -8.17 -15.38
C ASP A 66 5.48 -6.71 -15.70
N PHE A 67 4.25 -6.27 -15.39
CA PHE A 67 3.89 -4.86 -15.53
C PHE A 67 4.75 -3.99 -14.59
N ALA A 68 4.86 -4.36 -13.31
CA ALA A 68 5.68 -3.63 -12.33
C ALA A 68 7.15 -3.52 -12.77
N LYS A 69 7.72 -4.58 -13.33
CA LYS A 69 9.10 -4.57 -13.88
C LYS A 69 9.28 -3.63 -15.06
N SER A 70 8.22 -3.31 -15.79
CA SER A 70 8.28 -2.43 -16.97
C SER A 70 8.29 -0.94 -16.61
N LEU A 71 8.07 -0.59 -15.35
CA LEU A 71 8.04 0.80 -14.90
C LEU A 71 9.46 1.33 -14.70
N GLU A 72 9.60 2.64 -14.94
CA GLU A 72 10.85 3.37 -14.81
C GLU A 72 10.83 4.28 -13.59
N ASN A 73 11.97 4.48 -12.97
CA ASN A 73 12.16 5.49 -11.93
C ASN A 73 12.50 6.84 -12.57
N GLU A 74 11.89 7.94 -12.10
CA GLU A 74 12.16 9.29 -12.58
C GLU A 74 12.65 10.26 -11.50
N LYS A 75 12.51 9.87 -10.20
CA LYS A 75 12.94 10.68 -9.05
C LYS A 75 13.71 9.81 -8.06
N GLU A 76 14.58 10.44 -7.28
CA GLU A 76 15.25 9.75 -6.19
C GLU A 76 14.22 9.29 -5.14
N PRO A 77 14.22 7.99 -4.74
CA PRO A 77 13.33 7.48 -3.70
C PRO A 77 13.45 8.30 -2.40
N GLY A 78 12.33 8.47 -1.70
CA GLY A 78 12.28 9.21 -0.43
C GLY A 78 12.38 10.73 -0.54
N THR A 79 12.29 11.30 -1.74
CA THR A 79 12.45 12.75 -1.93
C THR A 79 11.18 13.49 -2.38
N TYR A 80 10.20 12.76 -2.90
CA TYR A 80 8.99 13.34 -3.46
C TYR A 80 7.79 12.42 -3.26
N HIS A 81 6.72 12.93 -2.67
CA HIS A 81 5.47 12.19 -2.55
C HIS A 81 4.67 12.25 -3.86
N HIS A 82 4.42 11.09 -4.42
CA HIS A 82 3.55 10.90 -5.57
C HIS A 82 2.83 9.55 -5.43
N TYR A 83 1.49 9.58 -5.43
CA TYR A 83 0.72 8.36 -5.30
C TYR A 83 0.95 7.44 -6.51
N VAL A 84 1.38 6.21 -6.23
CA VAL A 84 1.69 5.17 -7.22
C VAL A 84 1.01 3.88 -6.77
N SER A 85 -0.12 3.54 -7.38
CA SER A 85 -0.88 2.32 -6.99
C SER A 85 -0.02 1.06 -6.98
N ILE A 86 0.94 0.94 -7.90
CA ILE A 86 1.82 -0.23 -7.99
C ILE A 86 2.75 -0.37 -6.78
N ASP A 87 3.06 0.70 -6.04
CA ASP A 87 3.86 0.60 -4.82
C ASP A 87 3.18 -0.31 -3.78
N THR A 88 1.85 -0.22 -3.65
CA THR A 88 1.08 -1.15 -2.80
C THR A 88 1.17 -2.59 -3.30
N GLN A 89 1.14 -2.80 -4.62
CA GLN A 89 1.31 -4.13 -5.20
C GLN A 89 2.72 -4.68 -4.95
N MET A 90 3.75 -3.83 -4.98
CA MET A 90 5.12 -4.21 -4.64
C MET A 90 5.24 -4.65 -3.18
N LEU A 91 4.58 -3.95 -2.24
CA LEU A 91 4.52 -4.38 -0.83
C LEU A 91 3.89 -5.76 -0.69
N ALA A 92 2.84 -6.05 -1.45
CA ALA A 92 2.22 -7.39 -1.48
C ALA A 92 3.18 -8.46 -2.02
N MET A 93 3.96 -8.15 -3.06
CA MET A 93 4.98 -9.07 -3.60
C MET A 93 6.06 -9.37 -2.57
N VAL A 94 6.55 -8.35 -1.85
CA VAL A 94 7.50 -8.53 -0.74
C VAL A 94 6.88 -9.41 0.34
N LEU A 95 5.64 -9.15 0.74
CA LEU A 95 4.95 -9.94 1.77
C LEU A 95 4.85 -11.43 1.36
N GLN A 96 4.44 -11.72 0.14
CA GLN A 96 4.36 -13.10 -0.37
C GLN A 96 5.73 -13.78 -0.38
N GLU A 97 6.77 -13.09 -0.83
CA GLU A 97 8.12 -13.64 -0.89
C GLU A 97 8.65 -14.01 0.49
N VAL A 98 8.54 -13.10 1.47
CA VAL A 98 9.11 -13.33 2.81
C VAL A 98 8.28 -14.29 3.66
N THR A 99 6.98 -14.41 3.40
CA THR A 99 6.11 -15.31 4.18
C THR A 99 5.93 -16.68 3.54
N GLY A 100 6.14 -16.80 2.23
CA GLY A 100 5.77 -17.99 1.46
C GLY A 100 4.26 -18.24 1.41
N LYS A 101 3.44 -17.24 1.78
CA LYS A 101 1.96 -17.30 1.83
C LYS A 101 1.38 -16.26 0.90
N SER A 102 0.16 -16.49 0.44
CA SER A 102 -0.62 -15.48 -0.27
C SER A 102 -0.98 -14.29 0.63
N VAL A 103 -1.35 -13.15 0.03
CA VAL A 103 -1.87 -11.99 0.77
C VAL A 103 -3.15 -12.38 1.52
N THR A 104 -4.01 -13.17 0.89
CA THR A 104 -5.25 -13.69 1.48
C THR A 104 -4.98 -14.52 2.72
N GLU A 105 -4.05 -15.50 2.66
CA GLU A 105 -3.68 -16.31 3.83
C GLU A 105 -3.09 -15.47 4.95
N SER A 106 -2.22 -14.52 4.62
CA SER A 106 -1.62 -13.61 5.58
C SER A 106 -2.64 -12.69 6.25
N LEU A 107 -3.58 -12.12 5.47
CA LEU A 107 -4.68 -11.32 5.98
C LEU A 107 -5.60 -12.13 6.89
N GLN A 108 -5.97 -13.34 6.47
CA GLN A 108 -6.83 -14.23 7.24
C GLN A 108 -6.22 -14.60 8.59
N GLU A 109 -4.96 -15.00 8.60
CA GLU A 109 -4.27 -15.46 9.80
C GLU A 109 -4.03 -14.32 10.81
N HIS A 110 -3.58 -13.17 10.33
CA HIS A 110 -3.07 -12.11 11.20
C HIS A 110 -4.10 -11.03 11.56
N ILE A 111 -5.14 -10.85 10.75
CA ILE A 111 -6.15 -9.81 10.97
C ILE A 111 -7.55 -10.43 11.01
N TRP A 112 -8.01 -11.09 9.93
CA TRP A 112 -9.41 -11.47 9.75
C TRP A 112 -9.95 -12.33 10.89
N ASN A 113 -9.22 -13.38 11.24
CA ASN A 113 -9.59 -14.31 12.32
C ASN A 113 -9.48 -13.67 13.71
N LYS A 114 -8.67 -12.62 13.87
CA LYS A 114 -8.38 -12.02 15.19
C LYS A 114 -9.38 -10.96 15.58
N ILE A 115 -9.89 -10.19 14.63
CA ILE A 115 -10.78 -9.06 14.93
C ILE A 115 -12.27 -9.38 14.70
N GLY A 116 -12.60 -10.67 14.56
CA GLY A 116 -13.98 -11.14 14.53
C GLY A 116 -14.75 -10.63 13.30
N MET A 117 -14.13 -10.68 12.12
CA MET A 117 -14.82 -10.40 10.86
C MET A 117 -16.01 -11.34 10.69
N GLN A 118 -17.11 -10.84 10.13
CA GLN A 118 -18.39 -11.54 10.13
C GLN A 118 -18.68 -12.26 8.83
N ASP A 119 -18.21 -11.69 7.74
CA ASP A 119 -18.50 -12.18 6.40
C ASP A 119 -17.20 -12.58 5.70
N ASP A 120 -17.31 -13.43 4.68
CA ASP A 120 -16.20 -13.76 3.81
C ASP A 120 -15.81 -12.54 2.98
N ALA A 121 -14.50 -12.37 2.76
CA ALA A 121 -13.96 -11.42 1.81
C ALA A 121 -13.22 -12.14 0.70
N TYR A 122 -13.03 -11.47 -0.43
CA TYR A 122 -12.28 -12.03 -1.54
C TYR A 122 -11.45 -10.97 -2.24
N TYR A 123 -10.31 -11.41 -2.76
CA TYR A 123 -9.48 -10.61 -3.65
C TYR A 123 -9.78 -10.90 -5.12
N MET A 124 -9.68 -9.87 -5.94
CA MET A 124 -9.41 -10.08 -7.36
C MET A 124 -7.98 -10.61 -7.51
N VAL A 125 -7.75 -11.48 -8.47
CA VAL A 125 -6.42 -12.04 -8.77
C VAL A 125 -6.09 -11.87 -10.25
N ASP A 126 -4.79 -11.86 -10.58
CA ASP A 126 -4.35 -12.00 -11.96
C ASP A 126 -4.28 -13.48 -12.41
N ASP A 127 -3.90 -13.73 -13.66
CA ASP A 127 -3.82 -15.09 -14.21
C ASP A 127 -2.76 -15.97 -13.54
N SER A 128 -1.81 -15.39 -12.79
CA SER A 128 -0.85 -16.12 -11.96
C SER A 128 -1.40 -16.51 -10.58
N GLY A 129 -2.59 -16.02 -10.24
CA GLY A 129 -3.21 -16.20 -8.93
C GLY A 129 -2.73 -15.19 -7.88
N MET A 130 -1.99 -14.15 -8.27
CA MET A 130 -1.56 -13.11 -7.36
C MET A 130 -2.71 -12.14 -7.08
N GLU A 131 -2.92 -11.80 -5.80
CA GLU A 131 -3.94 -10.86 -5.38
C GLU A 131 -3.63 -9.43 -5.85
N VAL A 132 -4.66 -8.74 -6.35
CA VAL A 132 -4.62 -7.31 -6.68
C VAL A 132 -4.69 -6.50 -5.37
N ALA A 133 -3.56 -6.38 -4.69
CA ALA A 133 -3.51 -5.78 -3.35
C ALA A 133 -3.82 -4.28 -3.36
N LEU A 134 -3.49 -3.60 -4.46
CA LEU A 134 -3.69 -2.16 -4.60
C LEU A 134 -5.18 -1.71 -4.63
N GLY A 135 -6.14 -2.64 -4.81
CA GLY A 135 -7.55 -2.27 -4.90
C GLY A 135 -8.51 -3.43 -5.12
N GLY A 136 -8.06 -4.67 -5.01
CA GLY A 136 -8.85 -5.87 -5.31
C GLY A 136 -9.60 -6.51 -4.14
N LEU A 137 -9.44 -6.02 -2.91
CA LEU A 137 -10.15 -6.57 -1.74
C LEU A 137 -11.62 -6.15 -1.74
N ASN A 138 -12.50 -7.14 -1.66
CA ASN A 138 -13.94 -6.96 -1.51
C ASN A 138 -14.37 -7.50 -0.16
N ALA A 139 -14.90 -6.62 0.69
CA ALA A 139 -15.38 -6.95 2.03
C ALA A 139 -16.65 -6.16 2.36
N THR A 140 -17.38 -6.58 3.40
CA THR A 140 -18.57 -5.84 3.83
C THR A 140 -18.18 -4.51 4.51
N LEU A 141 -19.06 -3.52 4.42
CA LEU A 141 -18.86 -2.24 5.12
C LEU A 141 -18.64 -2.41 6.62
N ARG A 142 -19.32 -3.39 7.23
CA ARG A 142 -19.18 -3.67 8.67
C ARG A 142 -17.79 -4.19 9.02
N ASP A 143 -17.20 -5.02 8.18
CA ASP A 143 -15.86 -5.54 8.38
C ASP A 143 -14.79 -4.49 8.09
N TYR A 144 -15.00 -3.62 7.10
CA TYR A 144 -14.17 -2.41 6.93
C TYR A 144 -14.18 -1.53 8.19
N ALA A 145 -15.35 -1.32 8.81
CA ALA A 145 -15.45 -0.54 10.04
C ALA A 145 -14.68 -1.17 11.22
N LYS A 146 -14.60 -2.49 11.30
CA LYS A 146 -13.77 -3.18 12.32
C LYS A 146 -12.27 -2.93 12.11
N PHE A 147 -11.82 -2.90 10.85
CA PHE A 147 -10.44 -2.54 10.57
C PHE A 147 -10.13 -1.08 10.98
N GLY A 148 -11.04 -0.15 10.67
CA GLY A 148 -10.93 1.23 11.16
C GLY A 148 -10.91 1.30 12.70
N LEU A 149 -11.77 0.54 13.38
CA LEU A 149 -11.80 0.48 14.84
C LEU A 149 -10.50 -0.11 15.43
N LEU A 150 -9.89 -1.10 14.77
CA LEU A 150 -8.59 -1.64 15.17
C LEU A 150 -7.51 -0.53 15.16
N TYR A 151 -7.47 0.29 14.11
CA TYR A 151 -6.54 1.42 14.01
C TYR A 151 -6.86 2.52 15.03
N LEU A 152 -8.13 2.85 15.24
CA LEU A 152 -8.57 3.81 16.27
C LEU A 152 -8.11 3.40 17.67
N ASN A 153 -8.10 2.11 17.96
CA ASN A 153 -7.63 1.53 19.23
C ASN A 153 -6.12 1.22 19.22
N ARG A 154 -5.34 1.83 18.32
CA ARG A 154 -3.90 1.63 18.22
C ARG A 154 -3.50 0.16 18.12
N GLY A 155 -4.28 -0.62 17.37
CA GLY A 155 -4.01 -2.03 17.10
C GLY A 155 -4.45 -3.00 18.19
N ASP A 156 -5.06 -2.52 19.28
CA ASP A 156 -5.68 -3.38 20.30
C ASP A 156 -7.08 -3.84 19.88
N TRP A 157 -7.34 -5.11 20.03
CA TRP A 157 -8.66 -5.70 19.83
C TRP A 157 -9.05 -6.54 21.04
N ASN A 158 -9.95 -6.00 21.88
CA ASN A 158 -10.43 -6.66 23.11
C ASN A 158 -9.31 -7.12 24.07
N GLY A 159 -8.23 -6.37 24.17
CA GLY A 159 -7.07 -6.67 25.03
C GLY A 159 -5.99 -7.55 24.36
N GLU A 160 -6.13 -7.88 23.09
CA GLU A 160 -5.08 -8.49 22.27
C GLU A 160 -4.45 -7.42 21.35
N GLN A 161 -3.14 -7.22 21.43
CA GLN A 161 -2.41 -6.35 20.52
C GLN A 161 -2.23 -7.07 19.17
N VAL A 162 -3.12 -6.81 18.22
CA VAL A 162 -3.14 -7.45 16.90
C VAL A 162 -2.13 -6.78 15.96
N VAL A 163 -2.08 -5.44 15.99
CA VAL A 163 -1.08 -4.63 15.27
C VAL A 163 -0.26 -3.87 16.31
N PRO A 164 1.09 -3.85 16.26
CA PRO A 164 1.89 -3.09 17.21
C PRO A 164 1.47 -1.62 17.27
N ALA A 165 1.32 -1.06 18.48
CA ALA A 165 0.85 0.32 18.67
C ALA A 165 1.79 1.33 18.00
N GLU A 166 3.10 1.11 18.10
CA GLU A 166 4.12 1.92 17.44
C GLU A 166 4.02 1.89 15.91
N TRP A 167 3.56 0.78 15.33
CA TRP A 167 3.31 0.71 13.89
C TRP A 167 2.10 1.53 13.50
N VAL A 168 1.02 1.49 14.28
CA VAL A 168 -0.16 2.33 14.03
C VAL A 168 0.21 3.79 14.13
N ASP A 169 0.95 4.20 15.18
CA ASP A 169 1.40 5.58 15.35
C ASP A 169 2.29 6.04 14.16
N ALA A 170 3.23 5.20 13.72
CA ALA A 170 4.09 5.48 12.56
C ALA A 170 3.30 5.53 11.24
N SER A 171 2.20 4.78 11.13
CA SER A 171 1.43 4.71 9.88
C SER A 171 0.77 6.02 9.48
N HIS A 172 0.56 6.95 10.40
CA HIS A 172 -0.01 8.27 10.11
C HIS A 172 0.92 9.43 10.51
N ALA A 173 2.18 9.15 10.82
CA ALA A 173 3.19 10.18 11.01
C ALA A 173 3.59 10.81 9.67
N THR A 174 3.78 12.14 9.67
CA THR A 174 4.22 12.93 8.51
C THR A 174 5.51 13.67 8.89
N ASP A 175 6.55 12.91 9.21
CA ASP A 175 7.81 13.38 9.79
C ASP A 175 8.90 13.68 8.75
N GLU A 176 8.65 13.35 7.48
CA GLU A 176 9.54 13.67 6.37
C GLU A 176 9.03 14.90 5.60
N ASP A 177 9.93 15.74 5.12
CA ASP A 177 9.58 17.01 4.46
C ASP A 177 8.60 16.84 3.29
N HIS A 178 8.72 15.78 2.51
CA HIS A 178 7.86 15.51 1.35
C HIS A 178 6.49 14.92 1.73
N LEU A 179 6.28 14.52 2.99
CA LEU A 179 5.05 13.90 3.49
C LEU A 179 4.16 14.87 4.26
N VAL A 180 4.65 16.06 4.57
CA VAL A 180 3.92 17.05 5.38
C VAL A 180 2.73 17.60 4.58
N PRO A 181 1.52 17.68 5.19
CA PRO A 181 0.36 18.27 4.54
C PRO A 181 0.50 19.78 4.34
N GLY A 182 -0.15 20.30 3.31
CA GLY A 182 -0.16 21.72 2.94
C GLY A 182 0.38 21.95 1.54
N ASP A 183 0.72 23.20 1.24
CA ASP A 183 1.38 23.57 -0.02
C ASP A 183 2.86 23.13 0.05
N ASN A 184 3.16 22.01 -0.55
CA ASN A 184 4.44 21.33 -0.42
C ASN A 184 5.07 21.11 -1.81
N PRO A 185 6.22 21.76 -2.11
CA PRO A 185 6.88 21.61 -3.41
C PRO A 185 7.42 20.19 -3.65
N ASN A 186 7.55 19.39 -2.60
CA ASN A 186 8.02 18.00 -2.65
C ASN A 186 6.86 16.98 -2.63
N SER A 187 5.63 17.41 -2.91
CA SER A 187 4.46 16.54 -2.97
C SER A 187 3.55 16.90 -4.13
N SER A 188 2.95 15.89 -4.74
CA SER A 188 1.86 16.06 -5.72
C SER A 188 0.49 16.28 -5.07
N SER A 189 0.40 16.24 -3.75
CA SER A 189 -0.85 16.35 -2.97
C SER A 189 -0.74 17.44 -1.90
N VAL A 190 -1.87 18.10 -1.61
CA VAL A 190 -1.99 18.98 -0.44
C VAL A 190 -2.22 18.21 0.86
N TRP A 191 -2.53 16.93 0.79
CA TRP A 191 -2.60 16.05 1.94
C TRP A 191 -1.23 15.42 2.18
N GLY A 192 -0.86 15.28 3.44
CA GLY A 192 0.27 14.47 3.84
C GLY A 192 -0.01 12.97 3.68
N TYR A 193 1.03 12.19 3.85
CA TYR A 193 0.96 10.74 3.70
C TYR A 193 1.82 10.04 4.74
N GLY A 194 1.35 8.93 5.27
CA GLY A 194 2.13 8.06 6.14
C GLY A 194 2.33 6.69 5.48
N TYR A 195 2.26 5.60 6.24
CA TYR A 195 2.34 4.25 5.68
C TYR A 195 0.98 3.81 5.16
N GLN A 196 0.69 4.11 3.89
CA GLN A 196 -0.57 3.82 3.19
C GLN A 196 -1.80 4.56 3.77
N TRP A 197 -1.59 5.66 4.53
CA TRP A 197 -2.65 6.50 5.07
C TRP A 197 -2.48 7.94 4.63
N TRP A 198 -3.59 8.55 4.20
CA TRP A 198 -3.68 9.98 3.92
C TRP A 198 -3.87 10.77 5.21
N VAL A 199 -3.18 11.89 5.33
CA VAL A 199 -3.23 12.78 6.49
C VAL A 199 -3.65 14.19 6.02
N PRO A 200 -4.93 14.60 6.20
CA PRO A 200 -5.44 15.87 5.68
C PRO A 200 -4.77 17.12 6.27
N GLY A 201 -4.17 17.02 7.43
CA GLY A 201 -3.52 18.15 8.10
C GLY A 201 -4.44 19.02 8.95
N PHE A 202 -3.82 20.07 9.57
CA PHE A 202 -4.51 20.96 10.49
C PHE A 202 -5.74 21.67 9.85
N PRO A 203 -6.88 21.83 10.56
CA PRO A 203 -7.07 21.55 12.00
C PRO A 203 -7.47 20.08 12.30
N SER A 204 -7.55 19.22 11.31
CA SER A 204 -7.90 17.81 11.52
C SER A 204 -6.74 17.03 12.15
N THR A 205 -7.06 16.11 13.05
CA THR A 205 -6.16 15.07 13.54
C THR A 205 -6.51 13.72 12.92
N GLU A 206 -7.37 13.73 11.91
CA GLU A 206 -7.83 12.54 11.22
C GLU A 206 -6.77 12.02 10.25
N TYR A 207 -6.80 10.72 10.04
CA TYR A 207 -6.13 10.07 8.93
C TYR A 207 -7.12 9.15 8.24
N THR A 208 -6.95 8.95 6.95
CA THR A 208 -7.93 8.23 6.16
C THR A 208 -7.28 7.29 5.15
N ALA A 209 -7.90 6.11 4.97
CA ALA A 209 -7.70 5.31 3.78
C ALA A 209 -8.78 5.72 2.77
N SER A 210 -8.33 6.15 1.58
CA SER A 210 -9.21 6.68 0.54
C SER A 210 -9.07 5.86 -0.74
N GLY A 211 -10.14 5.25 -1.18
CA GLY A 211 -10.19 4.43 -2.38
C GLY A 211 -11.08 5.01 -3.46
N VAL A 212 -10.84 4.54 -4.68
CA VAL A 212 -11.64 4.87 -5.87
C VAL A 212 -13.12 4.53 -5.62
N TYR A 213 -14.02 5.29 -6.21
CA TYR A 213 -15.48 5.10 -6.09
C TYR A 213 -16.03 5.29 -4.67
N ASN A 214 -15.44 6.22 -3.89
CA ASN A 214 -15.91 6.59 -2.55
C ASN A 214 -15.84 5.44 -1.54
N GLN A 215 -14.72 4.77 -1.49
CA GLN A 215 -14.36 3.81 -0.45
C GLN A 215 -13.51 4.53 0.60
N TYR A 216 -13.99 4.66 1.83
CA TYR A 216 -13.28 5.42 2.87
C TYR A 216 -13.27 4.71 4.21
N ILE A 217 -12.16 4.87 4.94
CA ILE A 217 -12.03 4.65 6.38
C ILE A 217 -11.47 5.96 6.95
N PHE A 218 -12.21 6.57 7.89
CA PHE A 218 -11.82 7.81 8.58
C PHE A 218 -11.53 7.52 10.04
#